data_b6c86807e030e3afd7d48ecf03eb97d9
#
_entry.id   b6c86807e030e3afd7d48ecf03eb97d9
#
_cell.length_a   1.000
_cell.length_b   1.000
_cell.length_c   1.000
_cell.angle_alpha   90.00
_cell.angle_beta   90.00
_cell.angle_gamma   90.00
#
_symmetry.space_group_name_H-M   'P 1'
#
loop_
_entity.id
_entity.type
_entity.pdbx_description
1 polymer ?
#
loop_
_entity_poly.entity_id
_entity_poly.type
_entity_poly.pdbx_seq_one_letter_code
_entity_poly.pdbx_strand_id
1 'polypeptide(L)'
;LGAGVAGVEVGQRVGVGWIFHSDGGDQENLSPAFRATGRDANGGYAEFMTVAADYAYPIPDVFSDEEAAPLLCAGAVGYRALHLTGIGDGQVLGLTGFGGSGHLVLQMAKHRFPNGKVLVFARSAAERSFALELGADWAGDTHDAPPLLADAIIDTTPAWSPVLAALIALKPGGRLVINAIRKEAGDNAVLTDIDYARHLWMEKEIKSVANVTARDLREFLVLAADIPLRPVVESFPLEAANDVLQRLKAGHIRGSYVLKIND
;
A
#
# COMPACT_ATOMS: atom_id res chain seq x y z
N LEU A 1 -29.23 1.00 9.03
CA LEU A 1 -29.20 1.21 7.58
C LEU A 1 -30.09 2.38 7.21
N GLY A 2 -29.66 3.17 6.20
CA GLY A 2 -30.48 4.24 5.62
C GLY A 2 -31.66 3.69 4.81
N ALA A 3 -32.65 4.55 4.53
CA ALA A 3 -33.81 4.19 3.70
C ALA A 3 -33.33 3.82 2.26
N GLY A 4 -33.84 2.70 1.72
CA GLY A 4 -33.55 2.25 0.37
C GLY A 4 -32.18 1.55 0.19
N VAL A 5 -31.40 1.32 1.25
CA VAL A 5 -30.17 0.53 1.18
C VAL A 5 -30.51 -0.92 0.84
N ALA A 6 -29.82 -1.47 -0.16
CA ALA A 6 -29.88 -2.87 -0.55
C ALA A 6 -28.45 -3.48 -0.56
N GLY A 7 -28.37 -4.80 -0.40
CA GLY A 7 -27.09 -5.53 -0.47
C GLY A 7 -26.24 -5.48 0.80
N VAL A 8 -26.69 -4.82 1.86
CA VAL A 8 -26.07 -4.82 3.19
C VAL A 8 -27.15 -5.10 4.24
N GLU A 9 -26.84 -5.95 5.21
CA GLU A 9 -27.77 -6.34 6.28
C GLU A 9 -27.35 -5.75 7.63
N VAL A 10 -28.32 -5.55 8.53
CA VAL A 10 -28.05 -5.15 9.92
C VAL A 10 -27.28 -6.27 10.63
N GLY A 11 -26.16 -5.92 11.27
CA GLY A 11 -25.27 -6.88 11.90
C GLY A 11 -24.21 -7.48 10.96
N GLN A 12 -24.26 -7.19 9.67
CA GLN A 12 -23.23 -7.62 8.74
C GLN A 12 -21.90 -6.92 9.05
N ARG A 13 -20.82 -7.70 9.08
CA ARG A 13 -19.46 -7.22 9.25
C ARG A 13 -18.94 -6.62 7.96
N VAL A 14 -18.65 -5.33 7.96
CA VAL A 14 -18.17 -4.59 6.79
C VAL A 14 -16.97 -3.73 7.14
N GLY A 15 -16.14 -3.48 6.15
CA GLY A 15 -15.05 -2.54 6.21
C GLY A 15 -15.31 -1.33 5.31
N VAL A 16 -14.71 -0.20 5.64
CA VAL A 16 -14.81 1.04 4.86
C VAL A 16 -13.42 1.43 4.39
N GLY A 17 -13.27 1.60 3.08
CA GLY A 17 -12.04 2.10 2.47
C GLY A 17 -11.98 3.63 2.45
N TRP A 18 -11.09 4.16 1.63
CA TRP A 18 -10.87 5.60 1.57
C TRP A 18 -11.86 6.36 0.69
N ILE A 19 -12.73 5.69 -0.04
CA ILE A 19 -13.73 6.35 -0.88
C ILE A 19 -14.98 6.67 -0.03
N PHE A 20 -15.28 7.95 0.12
CA PHE A 20 -16.54 8.42 0.69
C PHE A 20 -17.59 8.64 -0.40
N HIS A 21 -17.16 9.22 -1.54
CA HIS A 21 -18.01 9.48 -2.69
C HIS A 21 -17.17 9.57 -3.97
N SER A 22 -17.72 9.12 -5.08
CA SER A 22 -17.15 9.28 -6.42
C SER A 22 -18.25 9.22 -7.48
N ASP A 23 -17.90 9.15 -8.75
CA ASP A 23 -18.82 8.92 -9.87
C ASP A 23 -19.11 7.42 -10.12
N GLY A 24 -18.44 6.52 -9.40
CA GLY A 24 -18.63 5.07 -9.51
C GLY A 24 -18.08 4.44 -10.80
N GLY A 25 -17.33 5.19 -11.61
CA GLY A 25 -16.74 4.69 -12.85
C GLY A 25 -15.46 3.86 -12.63
N ASP A 26 -14.96 3.23 -13.70
CA ASP A 26 -13.73 2.39 -13.65
C ASP A 26 -12.47 3.14 -13.19
N GLN A 27 -12.46 4.46 -13.31
CA GLN A 27 -11.38 5.35 -12.85
C GLN A 27 -11.87 6.34 -11.78
N GLU A 28 -12.81 5.94 -10.97
CA GLU A 28 -13.44 6.78 -9.94
C GLU A 28 -12.44 7.42 -8.97
N ASN A 29 -11.31 6.77 -8.75
CA ASN A 29 -10.20 7.31 -7.95
C ASN A 29 -9.53 8.55 -8.57
N LEU A 30 -9.74 8.81 -9.86
CA LEU A 30 -9.25 9.99 -10.59
C LEU A 30 -10.37 11.00 -10.87
N SER A 31 -11.61 10.70 -10.45
CA SER A 31 -12.77 11.54 -10.69
C SER A 31 -12.65 12.89 -9.97
N PRO A 32 -13.05 14.00 -10.60
CA PRO A 32 -13.21 15.28 -9.91
C PRO A 32 -14.25 15.25 -8.78
N ALA A 33 -15.19 14.29 -8.81
CA ALA A 33 -16.18 14.09 -7.78
C ALA A 33 -15.65 13.28 -6.59
N PHE A 34 -14.40 12.77 -6.66
CA PHE A 34 -13.81 11.94 -5.60
C PHE A 34 -13.70 12.70 -4.28
N ARG A 35 -14.28 12.10 -3.23
CA ARG A 35 -14.16 12.55 -1.84
C ARG A 35 -13.68 11.43 -0.97
N ALA A 36 -12.75 11.71 -0.08
CA ALA A 36 -12.11 10.72 0.77
C ALA A 36 -12.71 10.69 2.17
N THR A 37 -12.92 9.48 2.68
CA THR A 37 -13.24 9.20 4.09
C THR A 37 -12.06 9.66 4.97
N GLY A 38 -12.36 10.41 6.03
CA GLY A 38 -11.33 10.92 6.95
C GLY A 38 -10.57 12.17 6.47
N ARG A 39 -10.80 12.63 5.22
CA ARG A 39 -10.25 13.87 4.69
C ARG A 39 -11.36 14.88 4.34
N ASP A 40 -12.31 14.47 3.51
CA ASP A 40 -13.37 15.33 2.97
C ASP A 40 -14.70 15.08 3.70
N ALA A 41 -14.78 14.01 4.46
CA ALA A 41 -15.89 13.61 5.33
C ALA A 41 -15.34 12.96 6.61
N ASN A 42 -16.19 12.79 7.61
CA ASN A 42 -15.82 12.12 8.87
C ASN A 42 -15.31 10.70 8.60
N GLY A 43 -14.25 10.30 9.30
CA GLY A 43 -13.58 9.00 9.16
C GLY A 43 -13.86 8.03 10.30
N GLY A 44 -13.03 6.99 10.39
CA GLY A 44 -13.20 5.86 11.30
C GLY A 44 -12.58 6.02 12.70
N TYR A 45 -12.03 7.18 13.06
CA TYR A 45 -11.60 7.45 14.45
C TYR A 45 -12.81 7.85 15.31
N ALA A 46 -13.81 6.98 15.35
CA ALA A 46 -15.09 7.22 16.01
C ALA A 46 -15.81 5.88 16.21
N GLU A 47 -16.70 5.83 17.21
CA GLU A 47 -17.57 4.66 17.47
C GLU A 47 -18.57 4.40 16.33
N PHE A 48 -18.97 5.46 15.63
CA PHE A 48 -19.92 5.41 14.52
C PHE A 48 -19.47 6.28 13.36
N MET A 49 -19.70 5.80 12.15
CA MET A 49 -19.51 6.58 10.93
C MET A 49 -20.63 6.30 9.93
N THR A 50 -20.80 7.18 8.97
CA THR A 50 -21.70 6.97 7.85
C THR A 50 -20.92 6.83 6.55
N VAL A 51 -21.34 5.91 5.70
CA VAL A 51 -20.77 5.65 4.38
C VAL A 51 -21.88 5.23 3.42
N ALA A 52 -21.72 5.51 2.12
CA ALA A 52 -22.64 4.95 1.12
C ALA A 52 -22.47 3.42 1.06
N ALA A 53 -23.58 2.69 0.88
CA ALA A 53 -23.57 1.22 0.88
C ALA A 53 -22.59 0.63 -0.16
N ASP A 54 -22.41 1.29 -1.29
CA ASP A 54 -21.48 0.86 -2.36
C ASP A 54 -20.01 0.83 -1.92
N TYR A 55 -19.67 1.56 -0.84
CA TYR A 55 -18.33 1.64 -0.24
C TYR A 55 -18.22 0.95 1.12
N ALA A 56 -19.23 0.15 1.50
CA ALA A 56 -19.20 -0.78 2.60
C ALA A 56 -18.86 -2.19 2.07
N TYR A 57 -17.66 -2.69 2.38
CA TYR A 57 -17.14 -3.93 1.82
C TYR A 57 -17.27 -5.07 2.84
N PRO A 58 -17.90 -6.21 2.50
CA PRO A 58 -17.90 -7.38 3.39
C PRO A 58 -16.46 -7.80 3.72
N ILE A 59 -16.19 -7.98 5.01
CA ILE A 59 -14.89 -8.47 5.47
C ILE A 59 -14.93 -10.00 5.49
N PRO A 60 -13.95 -10.67 4.84
CA PRO A 60 -13.83 -12.13 4.91
C PRO A 60 -13.62 -12.62 6.35
N ASP A 61 -14.31 -13.70 6.74
CA ASP A 61 -14.28 -14.24 8.11
C ASP A 61 -12.92 -14.75 8.55
N VAL A 62 -12.00 -14.98 7.62
CA VAL A 62 -10.62 -15.43 7.88
C VAL A 62 -9.77 -14.38 8.60
N PHE A 63 -10.19 -13.12 8.58
CA PHE A 63 -9.49 -12.00 9.22
C PHE A 63 -10.20 -11.54 10.50
N SER A 64 -9.44 -11.25 11.56
CA SER A 64 -9.93 -10.46 12.68
C SER A 64 -10.21 -9.01 12.25
N ASP A 65 -10.83 -8.19 13.11
CA ASP A 65 -11.07 -6.78 12.80
C ASP A 65 -9.76 -6.00 12.70
N GLU A 66 -8.81 -6.32 13.56
CA GLU A 66 -7.47 -5.73 13.57
C GLU A 66 -6.68 -6.09 12.31
N GLU A 67 -6.77 -7.33 11.84
CA GLU A 67 -6.14 -7.76 10.59
C GLU A 67 -6.82 -7.14 9.36
N ALA A 68 -8.15 -6.96 9.40
CA ALA A 68 -8.91 -6.38 8.31
C ALA A 68 -8.62 -4.88 8.10
N ALA A 69 -8.39 -4.12 9.18
CA ALA A 69 -8.19 -2.68 9.10
C ALA A 69 -7.09 -2.25 8.12
N PRO A 70 -5.85 -2.78 8.15
CA PRO A 70 -4.81 -2.42 7.19
C PRO A 70 -5.10 -2.92 5.76
N LEU A 71 -5.92 -3.95 5.58
CA LEU A 71 -6.30 -4.42 4.24
C LEU A 71 -7.09 -3.35 3.48
N LEU A 72 -7.95 -2.59 4.16
CA LEU A 72 -8.80 -1.56 3.56
C LEU A 72 -8.04 -0.31 3.09
N CYS A 73 -6.77 -0.16 3.47
CA CYS A 73 -5.91 0.96 3.08
C CYS A 73 -4.60 0.45 2.49
N ALA A 74 -3.65 0.07 3.35
CA ALA A 74 -2.30 -0.33 2.96
C ALA A 74 -2.28 -1.54 2.00
N GLY A 75 -3.17 -2.51 2.22
CA GLY A 75 -3.34 -3.68 1.36
C GLY A 75 -3.93 -3.32 0.00
N ALA A 76 -5.05 -2.62 -0.02
CA ALA A 76 -5.74 -2.26 -1.25
C ALA A 76 -4.90 -1.35 -2.14
N VAL A 77 -4.23 -0.32 -1.59
CA VAL A 77 -3.37 0.56 -2.38
C VAL A 77 -2.11 -0.18 -2.85
N GLY A 78 -1.60 -1.13 -2.05
CA GLY A 78 -0.53 -2.04 -2.45
C GLY A 78 -0.93 -2.97 -3.59
N TYR A 79 -2.16 -3.51 -3.56
CA TYR A 79 -2.73 -4.30 -4.65
C TYR A 79 -2.81 -3.49 -5.95
N ARG A 80 -3.35 -2.27 -5.88
CA ARG A 80 -3.40 -1.38 -7.04
C ARG A 80 -2.00 -1.03 -7.56
N ALA A 81 -1.05 -0.74 -6.66
CA ALA A 81 0.34 -0.48 -7.04
C ALA A 81 0.92 -1.68 -7.81
N LEU A 82 0.73 -2.89 -7.29
CA LEU A 82 1.20 -4.12 -7.93
C LEU A 82 0.56 -4.32 -9.31
N HIS A 83 -0.74 -4.06 -9.44
CA HIS A 83 -1.43 -4.09 -10.74
C HIS A 83 -0.84 -3.07 -11.72
N LEU A 84 -0.58 -1.85 -11.28
CA LEU A 84 -0.02 -0.77 -12.13
C LEU A 84 1.43 -1.01 -12.54
N THR A 85 2.17 -1.90 -11.89
CA THR A 85 3.51 -2.30 -12.35
C THR A 85 3.47 -3.02 -13.69
N GLY A 86 2.39 -3.76 -13.97
CA GLY A 86 2.29 -4.65 -15.12
C GLY A 86 3.18 -5.89 -15.03
N ILE A 87 3.73 -6.19 -13.85
CA ILE A 87 4.64 -7.32 -13.64
C ILE A 87 3.92 -8.66 -13.84
N GLY A 88 4.63 -9.64 -14.40
CA GLY A 88 4.19 -11.01 -14.57
C GLY A 88 5.06 -12.03 -13.81
N ASP A 89 4.67 -13.31 -13.87
CA ASP A 89 5.42 -14.38 -13.24
C ASP A 89 6.83 -14.52 -13.86
N GLY A 90 7.80 -14.89 -13.03
CA GLY A 90 9.21 -15.01 -13.44
C GLY A 90 9.98 -13.67 -13.48
N GLN A 91 9.32 -12.53 -13.30
CA GLN A 91 9.95 -11.21 -13.27
C GLN A 91 10.42 -10.81 -11.87
N VAL A 92 11.23 -9.75 -11.80
CA VAL A 92 11.82 -9.23 -10.57
C VAL A 92 11.08 -7.97 -10.13
N LEU A 93 10.47 -8.02 -8.94
CA LEU A 93 9.84 -6.87 -8.28
C LEU A 93 10.80 -6.26 -7.25
N GLY A 94 10.98 -4.95 -7.29
CA GLY A 94 11.61 -4.19 -6.21
C GLY A 94 10.56 -3.53 -5.31
N LEU A 95 10.86 -3.41 -4.02
CA LEU A 95 10.07 -2.62 -3.06
C LEU A 95 10.99 -1.66 -2.34
N THR A 96 10.72 -0.34 -2.40
CA THR A 96 11.44 0.64 -1.58
C THR A 96 10.58 1.05 -0.39
N GLY A 97 11.17 0.94 0.82
CA GLY A 97 10.45 0.98 2.08
C GLY A 97 9.72 -0.34 2.40
N PHE A 98 9.65 -0.70 3.69
CA PHE A 98 9.05 -1.96 4.11
C PHE A 98 8.16 -1.79 5.35
N GLY A 99 7.14 -0.94 5.21
CA GLY A 99 6.12 -0.68 6.23
C GLY A 99 4.77 -1.35 5.90
N GLY A 100 3.68 -0.64 6.21
CA GLY A 100 2.31 -1.14 6.08
C GLY A 100 1.94 -1.71 4.72
N SER A 101 2.29 -1.05 3.60
CA SER A 101 2.01 -1.60 2.26
C SER A 101 3.07 -2.62 1.82
N GLY A 102 4.36 -2.35 2.06
CA GLY A 102 5.45 -3.18 1.53
C GLY A 102 5.36 -4.64 1.97
N HIS A 103 5.06 -4.91 3.25
CA HIS A 103 4.96 -6.30 3.75
C HIS A 103 3.75 -7.07 3.18
N LEU A 104 2.65 -6.38 2.85
CA LEU A 104 1.49 -7.00 2.22
C LEU A 104 1.73 -7.24 0.72
N VAL A 105 2.35 -6.28 0.03
CA VAL A 105 2.72 -6.42 -1.39
C VAL A 105 3.69 -7.59 -1.60
N LEU A 106 4.68 -7.76 -0.72
CA LEU A 106 5.60 -8.89 -0.78
C LEU A 106 4.85 -10.22 -0.74
N GLN A 107 3.95 -10.39 0.23
CA GLN A 107 3.16 -11.62 0.38
C GLN A 107 2.29 -11.88 -0.87
N MET A 108 1.60 -10.84 -1.38
CA MET A 108 0.82 -10.93 -2.62
C MET A 108 1.69 -11.32 -3.82
N ALA A 109 2.85 -10.69 -3.98
CA ALA A 109 3.75 -10.94 -5.09
C ALA A 109 4.32 -12.37 -5.06
N LYS A 110 4.75 -12.85 -3.91
CA LYS A 110 5.26 -14.23 -3.75
C LYS A 110 4.22 -15.28 -4.04
N HIS A 111 2.95 -15.01 -3.72
CA HIS A 111 1.86 -15.92 -4.04
C HIS A 111 1.46 -15.87 -5.52
N ARG A 112 1.30 -14.64 -6.06
CA ARG A 112 0.79 -14.44 -7.42
C ARG A 112 1.83 -14.74 -8.49
N PHE A 113 3.12 -14.57 -8.17
CA PHE A 113 4.27 -14.74 -9.06
C PHE A 113 5.30 -15.68 -8.43
N PRO A 114 4.99 -17.00 -8.32
CA PRO A 114 5.82 -17.95 -7.57
C PRO A 114 7.22 -18.15 -8.16
N ASN A 115 7.41 -17.91 -9.45
CA ASN A 115 8.71 -17.96 -10.12
C ASN A 115 9.44 -16.61 -10.14
N GLY A 116 8.76 -15.53 -9.67
CA GLY A 116 9.33 -14.20 -9.57
C GLY A 116 10.24 -14.03 -8.35
N LYS A 117 11.02 -12.95 -8.37
CA LYS A 117 11.86 -12.56 -7.23
C LYS A 117 11.40 -11.22 -6.67
N VAL A 118 11.51 -11.06 -5.34
CA VAL A 118 11.20 -9.80 -4.65
C VAL A 118 12.45 -9.29 -3.95
N LEU A 119 12.87 -8.08 -4.33
CA LEU A 119 14.01 -7.37 -3.76
C LEU A 119 13.49 -6.22 -2.90
N VAL A 120 14.04 -6.04 -1.70
CA VAL A 120 13.60 -4.99 -0.77
C VAL A 120 14.74 -4.02 -0.48
N PHE A 121 14.46 -2.72 -0.60
CA PHE A 121 15.37 -1.63 -0.28
C PHE A 121 14.82 -0.87 0.92
N ALA A 122 15.48 -0.97 2.07
CA ALA A 122 15.00 -0.34 3.30
C ALA A 122 16.16 0.16 4.17
N ARG A 123 16.00 1.36 4.75
CA ARG A 123 17.03 2.02 5.57
C ARG A 123 17.40 1.24 6.82
N SER A 124 16.40 0.71 7.50
CA SER A 124 16.59 0.08 8.80
C SER A 124 16.95 -1.40 8.65
N ALA A 125 17.93 -1.87 9.41
CA ALA A 125 18.28 -3.29 9.46
C ALA A 125 17.09 -4.15 9.92
N ALA A 126 16.23 -3.63 10.80
CA ALA A 126 15.03 -4.31 11.27
C ALA A 126 14.02 -4.53 10.13
N GLU A 127 13.80 -3.53 9.26
CA GLU A 127 12.93 -3.68 8.08
C GLU A 127 13.51 -4.70 7.09
N ARG A 128 14.83 -4.69 6.88
CA ARG A 128 15.50 -5.67 6.01
C ARG A 128 15.36 -7.09 6.54
N SER A 129 15.58 -7.30 7.85
CA SER A 129 15.39 -8.61 8.49
C SER A 129 13.94 -9.07 8.36
N PHE A 130 12.98 -8.17 8.60
CA PHE A 130 11.55 -8.47 8.48
C PHE A 130 11.17 -8.85 7.04
N ALA A 131 11.74 -8.19 6.03
CA ALA A 131 11.53 -8.54 4.64
C ALA A 131 12.02 -9.96 4.31
N LEU A 132 13.21 -10.32 4.78
CA LEU A 132 13.77 -11.67 4.60
C LEU A 132 12.96 -12.74 5.35
N GLU A 133 12.49 -12.46 6.57
CA GLU A 133 11.59 -13.34 7.32
C GLU A 133 10.30 -13.63 6.56
N LEU A 134 9.76 -12.65 5.81
CA LEU A 134 8.56 -12.81 4.98
C LEU A 134 8.84 -13.40 3.60
N GLY A 135 10.08 -13.73 3.28
CA GLY A 135 10.45 -14.42 2.04
C GLY A 135 10.93 -13.51 0.90
N ALA A 136 11.42 -12.30 1.18
CA ALA A 136 12.15 -11.53 0.19
C ALA A 136 13.40 -12.31 -0.27
N ASP A 137 13.69 -12.28 -1.57
CA ASP A 137 14.86 -12.96 -2.12
C ASP A 137 16.17 -12.20 -1.83
N TRP A 138 16.06 -10.91 -1.54
CA TRP A 138 17.16 -10.06 -1.11
C TRP A 138 16.62 -8.82 -0.38
N ALA A 139 17.39 -8.32 0.58
CA ALA A 139 17.12 -7.05 1.24
C ALA A 139 18.43 -6.29 1.50
N GLY A 140 18.50 -5.05 1.02
CA GLY A 140 19.63 -4.14 1.19
C GLY A 140 19.22 -2.74 1.63
N ASP A 141 20.22 -1.88 1.87
CA ASP A 141 19.97 -0.47 2.13
C ASP A 141 19.42 0.23 0.88
N THR A 142 18.84 1.41 1.04
CA THR A 142 18.21 2.19 -0.04
C THR A 142 19.11 2.37 -1.27
N HIS A 143 20.42 2.51 -1.07
CA HIS A 143 21.40 2.78 -2.13
C HIS A 143 22.28 1.58 -2.47
N ASP A 144 22.03 0.42 -1.87
CA ASP A 144 22.80 -0.79 -2.19
C ASP A 144 22.51 -1.25 -3.63
N ALA A 145 23.53 -1.77 -4.28
CA ALA A 145 23.36 -2.40 -5.59
C ALA A 145 22.68 -3.76 -5.42
N PRO A 146 21.51 -3.98 -6.03
CA PRO A 146 20.85 -5.28 -5.93
C PRO A 146 21.57 -6.32 -6.79
N PRO A 147 21.41 -7.63 -6.48
CA PRO A 147 22.03 -8.70 -7.27
C PRO A 147 21.42 -8.84 -8.68
N LEU A 148 20.23 -8.28 -8.89
CA LEU A 148 19.50 -8.28 -10.16
C LEU A 148 18.81 -6.92 -10.33
N LEU A 149 18.73 -6.42 -11.56
CA LEU A 149 17.86 -5.29 -11.86
C LEU A 149 16.39 -5.72 -11.83
N ALA A 150 15.52 -4.84 -11.38
CA ALA A 150 14.09 -5.08 -11.28
C ALA A 150 13.35 -4.77 -12.59
N ASP A 151 12.35 -5.56 -12.93
CA ASP A 151 11.42 -5.29 -14.02
C ASP A 151 10.45 -4.17 -13.63
N ALA A 152 10.06 -4.14 -12.36
CA ALA A 152 9.29 -3.04 -11.79
C ALA A 152 9.68 -2.81 -10.33
N ILE A 153 9.47 -1.58 -9.84
CA ILE A 153 9.68 -1.22 -8.43
C ILE A 153 8.45 -0.47 -7.92
N ILE A 154 8.01 -0.81 -6.70
CA ILE A 154 6.98 -0.05 -5.98
C ILE A 154 7.67 0.74 -4.88
N ASP A 155 7.53 2.07 -4.91
CA ASP A 155 8.05 2.94 -3.87
C ASP A 155 6.96 3.34 -2.87
N THR A 156 7.17 3.02 -1.60
CA THR A 156 6.27 3.34 -0.49
C THR A 156 6.82 4.42 0.44
N THR A 157 7.96 5.02 0.08
CA THR A 157 8.65 5.98 0.94
C THR A 157 8.12 7.41 0.77
N PRO A 158 8.19 8.26 1.79
CA PRO A 158 7.83 9.68 1.68
C PRO A 158 8.95 10.54 1.07
N ALA A 159 10.11 9.97 0.73
CA ALA A 159 11.31 10.69 0.29
C ALA A 159 11.56 10.55 -1.22
N TRP A 160 12.34 11.46 -1.82
CA TRP A 160 12.74 11.40 -3.23
C TRP A 160 14.02 10.60 -3.49
N SER A 161 14.95 10.59 -2.51
CA SER A 161 16.22 9.84 -2.64
C SER A 161 16.00 8.35 -2.98
N PRO A 162 15.06 7.62 -2.34
CA PRO A 162 14.76 6.25 -2.73
C PRO A 162 14.21 6.11 -4.16
N VAL A 163 13.49 7.12 -4.65
CA VAL A 163 12.97 7.14 -6.03
C VAL A 163 14.12 7.16 -7.04
N LEU A 164 15.12 8.03 -6.82
CA LEU A 164 16.28 8.10 -7.71
C LEU A 164 17.10 6.80 -7.65
N ALA A 165 17.34 6.25 -6.46
CA ALA A 165 18.02 4.98 -6.30
C ALA A 165 17.27 3.82 -7.01
N ALA A 166 15.93 3.79 -6.87
CA ALA A 166 15.07 2.82 -7.54
C ALA A 166 15.19 2.88 -9.07
N LEU A 167 15.23 4.09 -9.65
CA LEU A 167 15.38 4.25 -11.11
C LEU A 167 16.71 3.68 -11.64
N ILE A 168 17.77 3.70 -10.82
CA ILE A 168 19.06 3.05 -11.18
C ILE A 168 18.93 1.53 -11.14
N ALA A 169 18.14 1.00 -10.20
CA ALA A 169 17.94 -0.43 -10.01
C ALA A 169 16.93 -1.05 -11.02
N LEU A 170 16.27 -0.24 -11.85
CA LEU A 170 15.37 -0.72 -12.90
C LEU A 170 16.13 -1.20 -14.14
N LYS A 171 15.62 -2.27 -14.75
CA LYS A 171 15.99 -2.67 -16.12
C LYS A 171 15.57 -1.62 -17.15
N PRO A 172 16.15 -1.63 -18.36
CA PRO A 172 15.57 -0.99 -19.54
C PRO A 172 14.08 -1.39 -19.70
N GLY A 173 13.19 -0.43 -19.99
CA GLY A 173 11.76 -0.63 -20.08
C GLY A 173 11.05 -0.86 -18.74
N GLY A 174 11.78 -0.80 -17.62
CA GLY A 174 11.22 -1.02 -16.29
C GLY A 174 10.35 0.14 -15.79
N ARG A 175 9.44 -0.16 -14.88
CA ARG A 175 8.48 0.81 -14.34
C ARG A 175 8.62 0.99 -12.83
N LEU A 176 8.77 2.24 -12.41
CA LEU A 176 8.66 2.65 -11.01
C LEU A 176 7.23 3.14 -10.73
N VAL A 177 6.56 2.54 -9.74
CA VAL A 177 5.23 2.92 -9.26
C VAL A 177 5.35 3.55 -7.88
N ILE A 178 5.10 4.86 -7.79
CA ILE A 178 5.12 5.59 -6.52
C ILE A 178 3.78 5.40 -5.82
N ASN A 179 3.80 4.67 -4.72
CA ASN A 179 2.64 4.35 -3.87
C ASN A 179 2.53 5.25 -2.62
N ALA A 180 3.37 6.25 -2.49
CA ALA A 180 3.29 7.22 -1.39
C ALA A 180 2.23 8.26 -1.69
N ILE A 181 1.35 8.54 -0.70
CA ILE A 181 0.30 9.57 -0.83
C ILE A 181 0.87 10.97 -0.99
N ARG A 182 2.08 11.20 -0.48
CA ARG A 182 2.82 12.46 -0.60
C ARG A 182 4.32 12.20 -0.52
N LYS A 183 5.09 13.13 -1.06
CA LYS A 183 6.52 13.24 -0.82
C LYS A 183 6.77 14.40 0.12
N GLU A 184 7.67 14.20 1.09
CA GLU A 184 8.11 15.25 2.01
C GLU A 184 9.12 16.17 1.32
N ALA A 185 9.12 17.45 1.72
CA ALA A 185 9.99 18.44 1.09
C ALA A 185 11.46 18.34 1.55
N GLY A 186 11.75 17.53 2.57
CA GLY A 186 13.06 17.49 3.24
C GLY A 186 14.23 17.12 2.34
N ASP A 187 13.99 16.38 1.27
CA ASP A 187 15.02 15.95 0.33
C ASP A 187 14.74 16.36 -1.13
N ASN A 188 13.88 17.36 -1.36
CA ASN A 188 13.58 17.84 -2.72
C ASN A 188 14.82 18.22 -3.54
N ALA A 189 15.89 18.62 -2.88
CA ALA A 189 17.15 18.98 -3.54
C ALA A 189 17.73 17.83 -4.39
N VAL A 190 17.48 16.56 -4.01
CA VAL A 190 17.99 15.42 -4.79
C VAL A 190 17.39 15.33 -6.19
N LEU A 191 16.27 16.01 -6.45
CA LEU A 191 15.69 16.05 -7.79
C LEU A 191 16.57 16.79 -8.81
N THR A 192 17.48 17.65 -8.34
CA THR A 192 18.49 18.30 -9.22
C THR A 192 19.57 17.33 -9.69
N ASP A 193 19.70 16.16 -9.05
CA ASP A 193 20.68 15.14 -9.37
C ASP A 193 20.16 14.13 -10.41
N ILE A 194 18.98 14.40 -10.99
CA ILE A 194 18.45 13.56 -12.07
C ILE A 194 19.38 13.64 -13.28
N ASP A 195 20.02 12.52 -13.56
CA ASP A 195 20.78 12.28 -14.77
C ASP A 195 19.90 11.49 -15.74
N TYR A 196 19.61 12.06 -16.90
CA TYR A 196 18.70 11.44 -17.87
C TYR A 196 19.21 10.06 -18.33
N ALA A 197 20.52 9.92 -18.57
CA ALA A 197 21.09 8.68 -19.07
C ALA A 197 21.00 7.55 -18.04
N ARG A 198 21.14 7.85 -16.77
CA ARG A 198 21.12 6.86 -15.69
C ARG A 198 19.72 6.53 -15.20
N HIS A 199 18.86 7.56 -15.08
CA HIS A 199 17.59 7.42 -14.39
C HIS A 199 16.41 7.16 -15.32
N LEU A 200 16.41 7.72 -16.54
CA LEU A 200 15.24 7.66 -17.43
C LEU A 200 15.52 7.04 -18.80
N TRP A 201 16.76 7.12 -19.29
CA TRP A 201 17.11 6.56 -20.60
C TRP A 201 16.71 5.07 -20.69
N MET A 202 16.47 4.56 -21.87
CA MET A 202 16.04 3.19 -22.16
C MET A 202 14.60 2.89 -21.71
N GLU A 203 13.70 3.83 -21.98
CA GLU A 203 12.23 3.66 -21.82
C GLU A 203 11.78 3.36 -20.38
N LYS A 204 12.50 3.83 -19.38
CA LYS A 204 12.08 3.71 -17.98
C LYS A 204 10.89 4.62 -17.71
N GLU A 205 9.91 4.11 -16.98
CA GLU A 205 8.69 4.83 -16.65
C GLU A 205 8.60 5.18 -15.16
N ILE A 206 8.00 6.32 -14.84
CA ILE A 206 7.56 6.67 -13.49
C ILE A 206 6.05 6.87 -13.53
N LYS A 207 5.34 6.16 -12.65
CA LYS A 207 3.90 6.23 -12.49
C LYS A 207 3.53 6.39 -11.03
N SER A 208 2.50 7.18 -10.71
CA SER A 208 1.98 7.27 -9.34
C SER A 208 0.69 6.47 -9.18
N VAL A 209 0.41 6.08 -7.94
CA VAL A 209 -0.89 5.53 -7.53
C VAL A 209 -1.73 6.67 -6.97
N ALA A 210 -2.93 6.84 -7.50
CA ALA A 210 -3.91 7.76 -6.94
C ALA A 210 -4.99 6.96 -6.20
N ASN A 211 -4.70 6.51 -4.99
CA ASN A 211 -5.65 5.77 -4.18
C ASN A 211 -6.11 4.43 -4.82
N VAL A 212 -7.35 4.03 -4.59
CA VAL A 212 -7.97 2.79 -5.09
C VAL A 212 -9.35 3.07 -5.66
N THR A 213 -9.85 2.15 -6.49
CA THR A 213 -11.27 2.08 -6.86
C THR A 213 -12.01 1.12 -5.96
N ALA A 214 -13.35 1.19 -5.94
CA ALA A 214 -14.17 0.19 -5.25
C ALA A 214 -13.95 -1.22 -5.81
N ARG A 215 -13.66 -1.30 -7.12
CA ARG A 215 -13.29 -2.56 -7.77
C ARG A 215 -11.99 -3.13 -7.21
N ASP A 216 -10.93 -2.31 -7.08
CA ASP A 216 -9.66 -2.76 -6.49
C ASP A 216 -9.87 -3.34 -5.09
N LEU A 217 -10.70 -2.69 -4.25
CA LEU A 217 -10.99 -3.18 -2.90
C LEU A 217 -11.72 -4.52 -2.91
N ARG A 218 -12.76 -4.66 -3.73
CA ARG A 218 -13.52 -5.92 -3.83
C ARG A 218 -12.62 -7.07 -4.30
N GLU A 219 -11.89 -6.86 -5.39
CA GLU A 219 -10.97 -7.88 -5.94
C GLU A 219 -9.86 -8.23 -4.96
N PHE A 220 -9.30 -7.23 -4.27
CA PHE A 220 -8.23 -7.44 -3.31
C PHE A 220 -8.71 -8.22 -2.07
N LEU A 221 -9.88 -7.92 -1.50
CA LEU A 221 -10.38 -8.63 -0.32
C LEU A 221 -10.63 -10.13 -0.61
N VAL A 222 -11.12 -10.45 -1.81
CA VAL A 222 -11.24 -11.84 -2.27
C VAL A 222 -9.86 -12.49 -2.37
N LEU A 223 -8.92 -11.85 -3.06
CA LEU A 223 -7.55 -12.36 -3.18
C LEU A 223 -6.90 -12.55 -1.80
N ALA A 224 -7.04 -11.58 -0.91
CA ALA A 224 -6.44 -11.63 0.42
C ALA A 224 -6.96 -12.80 1.27
N ALA A 225 -8.22 -13.20 1.06
CA ALA A 225 -8.80 -14.37 1.73
C ALA A 225 -8.32 -15.70 1.12
N ASP A 226 -8.09 -15.73 -0.19
CA ASP A 226 -7.66 -16.95 -0.92
C ASP A 226 -6.18 -17.28 -0.71
N ILE A 227 -5.35 -16.27 -0.42
CA ILE A 227 -3.92 -16.46 -0.14
C ILE A 227 -3.67 -16.45 1.39
N PRO A 228 -2.57 -17.03 1.88
CA PRO A 228 -2.23 -16.97 3.31
C PRO A 228 -1.71 -15.58 3.73
N LEU A 229 -2.42 -14.51 3.33
CA LEU A 229 -2.05 -13.14 3.68
C LEU A 229 -2.22 -12.92 5.18
N ARG A 230 -1.17 -12.44 5.83
CA ARG A 230 -1.18 -12.14 7.27
C ARG A 230 -0.65 -10.73 7.50
N PRO A 231 -1.55 -9.77 7.72
CA PRO A 231 -1.15 -8.43 8.16
C PRO A 231 -0.47 -8.50 9.52
N VAL A 232 0.67 -7.86 9.63
CA VAL A 232 1.31 -7.67 10.94
C VAL A 232 0.76 -6.40 11.55
N VAL A 233 0.15 -6.52 12.73
CA VAL A 233 -0.55 -5.41 13.40
C VAL A 233 -0.11 -5.28 14.86
N GLU A 234 -0.10 -4.03 15.35
CA GLU A 234 -0.03 -3.68 16.76
C GLU A 234 -1.24 -2.83 17.10
N SER A 235 -2.06 -3.28 18.06
CA SER A 235 -3.35 -2.65 18.39
C SER A 235 -3.25 -1.75 19.61
N PHE A 236 -3.98 -0.64 19.58
CA PHE A 236 -4.03 0.38 20.62
C PHE A 236 -5.49 0.81 20.84
N PRO A 237 -5.86 1.27 22.05
CA PRO A 237 -7.17 1.86 22.26
C PRO A 237 -7.30 3.20 21.52
N LEU A 238 -8.54 3.61 21.20
CA LEU A 238 -8.82 4.86 20.46
C LEU A 238 -8.21 6.08 21.13
N GLU A 239 -8.22 6.14 22.45
CA GLU A 239 -7.69 7.24 23.26
C GLU A 239 -6.18 7.46 23.05
N ALA A 240 -5.46 6.41 22.66
CA ALA A 240 -4.03 6.47 22.34
C ALA A 240 -3.73 7.03 20.94
N ALA A 241 -4.74 7.41 20.16
CA ALA A 241 -4.58 7.80 18.75
C ALA A 241 -3.48 8.85 18.53
N ASN A 242 -3.40 9.89 19.36
CA ASN A 242 -2.38 10.95 19.23
C ASN A 242 -0.97 10.41 19.47
N ASP A 243 -0.77 9.56 20.47
CA ASP A 243 0.53 8.96 20.78
C ASP A 243 0.96 7.99 19.67
N VAL A 244 0.01 7.20 19.15
CA VAL A 244 0.24 6.28 18.05
C VAL A 244 0.62 7.02 16.77
N LEU A 245 -0.03 8.14 16.46
CA LEU A 245 0.32 8.99 15.32
C LEU A 245 1.73 9.61 15.46
N GLN A 246 2.14 9.99 16.68
CA GLN A 246 3.50 10.45 16.95
C GLN A 246 4.54 9.33 16.76
N ARG A 247 4.25 8.11 17.26
CA ARG A 247 5.10 6.93 17.02
C ARG A 247 5.24 6.62 15.54
N LEU A 248 4.12 6.68 14.78
CA LEU A 248 4.12 6.48 13.33
C LEU A 248 5.01 7.51 12.64
N LYS A 249 4.93 8.78 13.04
CA LYS A 249 5.77 9.87 12.51
C LYS A 249 7.26 9.69 12.84
N ALA A 250 7.59 9.15 14.00
CA ALA A 250 8.97 8.86 14.40
C ALA A 250 9.59 7.70 13.59
N GLY A 251 8.78 6.89 12.91
CA GLY A 251 9.20 5.70 12.18
C GLY A 251 9.29 4.47 13.10
N HIS A 252 9.99 3.42 12.64
CA HIS A 252 10.16 2.14 13.37
C HIS A 252 8.91 1.27 13.48
N ILE A 253 8.00 1.39 12.52
CA ILE A 253 6.81 0.53 12.45
C ILE A 253 7.16 -0.82 11.80
N ARG A 254 6.67 -1.90 12.42
CA ARG A 254 6.65 -3.23 11.83
C ARG A 254 5.20 -3.58 11.47
N GLY A 255 4.85 -3.53 10.18
CA GLY A 255 3.48 -3.73 9.71
C GLY A 255 2.61 -2.48 9.88
N SER A 256 1.50 -2.57 10.62
CA SER A 256 0.51 -1.50 10.76
C SER A 256 0.09 -1.29 12.21
N TYR A 257 -0.15 -0.05 12.59
CA TYR A 257 -0.81 0.30 13.85
C TYR A 257 -2.32 0.38 13.64
N VAL A 258 -3.08 -0.23 14.55
CA VAL A 258 -4.53 -0.29 14.50
C VAL A 258 -5.11 0.27 15.79
N LEU A 259 -6.11 1.15 15.66
CA LEU A 259 -6.88 1.64 16.79
C LEU A 259 -8.12 0.77 16.97
N LYS A 260 -8.26 0.20 18.16
CA LYS A 260 -9.43 -0.55 18.57
C LYS A 260 -10.42 0.40 19.22
N ILE A 261 -11.63 0.49 18.67
CA ILE A 261 -12.64 1.48 19.09
C ILE A 261 -13.42 0.98 20.30
N ASN A 262 -13.78 -0.29 20.29
CA ASN A 262 -14.52 -0.97 21.39
C ASN A 262 -13.81 -2.29 21.73
N ASP A 263 -14.00 -2.77 22.96
CA ASP A 263 -13.53 -4.08 23.43
C ASP A 263 -14.41 -5.23 22.86
#